data_d2d0dde9e10c2f115c540dd9b919fd1e
#
_entry.id   d2d0dde9e10c2f115c540dd9b919fd1e
#
_cell.length_a   1.000
_cell.length_b   1.000
_cell.length_c   1.000
_cell.angle_alpha   90.00
_cell.angle_beta   90.00
_cell.angle_gamma   90.00
#
_symmetry.space_group_name_H-M   'P 1'
#
loop_
_entity.id
_entity.type
_entity.pdbx_description
1 polymer ?
#
loop_
_entity_poly.entity_id
_entity_poly.type
_entity_poly.pdbx_seq_one_letter_code
_entity_poly.pdbx_strand_id
1 'polypeptide(L)'
;MRAILNKERGLVAPNAILSHVTVMECSSYHKLLTVSDVAVIPCPDLNQKISMIKYVTITARALGVEKPKVAMIAPTEQVLPKVQSTVDAAILSKMGERGQIPGCIIEGPMALDVAIDKEAAEIKKMQSVVAGDADCLIFPNLESGNVFYKTNTKLGHSKQGAVLVGAKVPSVLSSRGDSVETKLNSIALAAILSE
;
A
#
# COMPACT_ATOMS: atom_id res chain seq x y z
N MET A 1 -16.65 10.27 -2.86
CA MET A 1 -16.43 10.12 -1.43
C MET A 1 -17.72 10.29 -0.59
N ARG A 2 -18.42 11.45 -0.59
CA ARG A 2 -19.62 11.66 0.26
C ARG A 2 -20.70 10.57 0.11
N ALA A 3 -20.99 10.10 -1.09
CA ALA A 3 -21.96 9.03 -1.32
C ALA A 3 -21.53 7.70 -0.73
N ILE A 4 -20.24 7.32 -0.85
CA ILE A 4 -19.67 6.08 -0.32
C ILE A 4 -19.71 6.07 1.21
N LEU A 5 -19.44 7.23 1.85
CA LEU A 5 -19.40 7.41 3.30
C LEU A 5 -20.76 7.73 3.94
N ASN A 6 -21.85 7.78 3.17
CA ASN A 6 -23.17 8.09 3.71
C ASN A 6 -23.60 7.01 4.71
N LYS A 7 -24.03 7.40 5.92
CA LYS A 7 -24.34 6.46 7.01
C LYS A 7 -25.57 5.58 6.75
N GLU A 8 -26.52 6.07 5.96
CA GLU A 8 -27.79 5.36 5.69
C GLU A 8 -27.75 4.55 4.38
N ARG A 9 -27.16 5.14 3.33
CA ARG A 9 -27.17 4.59 1.97
C ARG A 9 -25.78 4.32 1.39
N GLY A 10 -24.73 4.54 2.20
CA GLY A 10 -23.35 4.35 1.76
C GLY A 10 -22.95 2.89 1.69
N LEU A 11 -21.74 2.71 1.17
CA LEU A 11 -21.17 1.38 0.90
C LEU A 11 -20.26 0.88 2.04
N VAL A 12 -19.95 1.71 3.04
CA VAL A 12 -19.05 1.35 4.13
C VAL A 12 -19.85 0.79 5.29
N ALA A 13 -19.55 -0.43 5.70
CA ALA A 13 -20.18 -1.05 6.86
C ALA A 13 -19.75 -0.33 8.16
N PRO A 14 -20.57 -0.40 9.24
CA PRO A 14 -20.15 0.10 10.55
C PRO A 14 -18.80 -0.51 10.96
N ASN A 15 -17.88 0.33 11.45
CA ASN A 15 -16.53 -0.05 11.87
C ASN A 15 -15.59 -0.59 10.77
N ALA A 16 -15.99 -0.58 9.50
CA ALA A 16 -15.10 -0.91 8.40
C ALA A 16 -14.09 0.24 8.16
N ILE A 17 -12.85 -0.12 7.89
CA ILE A 17 -11.78 0.82 7.58
C ILE A 17 -11.74 0.98 6.06
N LEU A 18 -12.12 2.17 5.58
CA LEU A 18 -11.97 2.52 4.17
C LEU A 18 -10.54 2.97 3.91
N SER A 19 -9.91 2.42 2.88
CA SER A 19 -8.56 2.77 2.46
C SER A 19 -8.46 2.88 0.94
N HIS A 20 -7.35 3.41 0.46
CA HIS A 20 -7.06 3.56 -0.95
C HIS A 20 -5.87 2.68 -1.32
N VAL A 21 -6.07 1.77 -2.27
CA VAL A 21 -5.01 0.94 -2.83
C VAL A 21 -4.74 1.37 -4.27
N THR A 22 -3.47 1.58 -4.58
CA THR A 22 -3.01 1.88 -5.95
C THR A 22 -2.04 0.81 -6.39
N VAL A 23 -2.22 0.30 -7.60
CA VAL A 23 -1.25 -0.53 -8.31
C VAL A 23 -0.53 0.35 -9.33
N MET A 24 0.79 0.29 -9.34
CA MET A 24 1.65 1.11 -10.17
C MET A 24 2.59 0.25 -10.99
N GLU A 25 2.71 0.58 -12.28
CA GLU A 25 3.76 0.10 -13.18
C GLU A 25 4.81 1.21 -13.32
N CYS A 26 5.93 1.05 -12.63
CA CYS A 26 7.03 2.00 -12.65
C CYS A 26 8.13 1.49 -13.59
N SER A 27 8.56 2.28 -14.57
CA SER A 27 9.57 1.86 -15.56
C SER A 27 10.93 1.49 -14.95
N SER A 28 11.23 2.04 -13.78
CA SER A 28 12.46 1.77 -13.01
C SER A 28 12.32 0.61 -12.02
N TYR A 29 11.18 -0.07 -11.97
CA TYR A 29 10.97 -1.18 -11.06
C TYR A 29 10.49 -2.42 -11.81
N HIS A 30 11.03 -3.57 -11.47
CA HIS A 30 10.92 -4.81 -12.27
C HIS A 30 9.55 -5.52 -12.19
N LYS A 31 8.63 -5.03 -11.35
CA LYS A 31 7.29 -5.62 -11.18
C LYS A 31 6.25 -4.56 -10.79
N LEU A 32 4.98 -4.95 -10.77
CA LEU A 32 3.92 -4.08 -10.26
C LEU A 32 4.12 -3.81 -8.76
N LEU A 33 3.88 -2.57 -8.35
CA LEU A 33 3.98 -2.13 -6.98
C LEU A 33 2.60 -1.74 -6.46
N THR A 34 2.13 -2.42 -5.42
CA THR A 34 0.84 -2.14 -4.78
C THR A 34 1.06 -1.29 -3.54
N VAL A 35 0.45 -0.12 -3.46
CA VAL A 35 0.73 0.86 -2.39
C VAL A 35 -0.54 1.34 -1.67
N SER A 36 -0.42 1.64 -0.37
CA SER A 36 -1.49 2.14 0.50
C SER A 36 -0.88 2.93 1.70
N ASP A 37 -1.53 3.94 2.27
CA ASP A 37 -2.65 4.73 1.76
C ASP A 37 -2.10 6.00 1.12
N VAL A 38 -2.70 6.44 0.02
CA VAL A 38 -2.22 7.64 -0.69
C VAL A 38 -3.30 8.73 -0.82
N ALA A 39 -4.53 8.49 -0.28
CA ALA A 39 -5.66 9.38 -0.55
C ALA A 39 -6.75 9.47 0.54
N VAL A 40 -6.79 8.62 1.56
CA VAL A 40 -7.95 8.49 2.47
C VAL A 40 -7.59 8.67 3.94
N ILE A 41 -6.61 7.93 4.47
CA ILE A 41 -6.31 7.87 5.90
C ILE A 41 -5.12 8.79 6.23
N PRO A 42 -5.35 9.94 6.91
CA PRO A 42 -4.27 10.90 7.15
C PRO A 42 -3.13 10.33 8.00
N CYS A 43 -3.45 9.75 9.14
CA CYS A 43 -2.48 9.24 10.11
C CYS A 43 -2.96 7.87 10.62
N PRO A 44 -2.71 6.77 9.89
CA PRO A 44 -3.25 5.47 10.24
C PRO A 44 -2.67 4.94 11.56
N ASP A 45 -3.54 4.50 12.46
CA ASP A 45 -3.17 3.73 13.63
C ASP A 45 -2.80 2.28 13.29
N LEU A 46 -2.40 1.48 14.28
CA LEU A 46 -2.02 0.07 14.07
C LEU A 46 -3.15 -0.76 13.44
N ASN A 47 -4.40 -0.58 13.87
CA ASN A 47 -5.54 -1.34 13.34
C ASN A 47 -5.83 -0.96 11.88
N GLN A 48 -5.71 0.33 11.57
CA GLN A 48 -5.83 0.83 10.21
C GLN A 48 -4.70 0.29 9.32
N LYS A 49 -3.45 0.27 9.81
CA LYS A 49 -2.31 -0.33 9.09
C LYS A 49 -2.48 -1.83 8.88
N ILE A 50 -3.01 -2.58 9.84
CA ILE A 50 -3.35 -4.00 9.66
C ILE A 50 -4.36 -4.16 8.50
N SER A 51 -5.37 -3.30 8.45
CA SER A 51 -6.35 -3.33 7.35
C SER A 51 -5.73 -2.95 6.01
N MET A 52 -4.86 -1.93 5.97
CA MET A 52 -4.10 -1.55 4.77
C MET A 52 -3.25 -2.72 4.26
N ILE A 53 -2.52 -3.43 5.15
CA ILE A 53 -1.74 -4.62 4.80
C ILE A 53 -2.63 -5.71 4.18
N LYS A 54 -3.78 -6.00 4.79
CA LYS A 54 -4.74 -6.98 4.25
C LYS A 54 -5.21 -6.59 2.86
N TYR A 55 -5.52 -5.31 2.64
CA TYR A 55 -6.02 -4.83 1.36
C TYR A 55 -4.97 -4.90 0.25
N VAL A 56 -3.72 -4.45 0.50
CA VAL A 56 -2.66 -4.59 -0.51
C VAL A 56 -2.32 -6.06 -0.77
N THR A 57 -2.39 -6.92 0.26
CA THR A 57 -2.19 -8.37 0.12
C THR A 57 -3.24 -9.01 -0.78
N ILE A 58 -4.53 -8.71 -0.55
CA ILE A 58 -5.63 -9.19 -1.39
C ILE A 58 -5.45 -8.71 -2.82
N THR A 59 -5.13 -7.42 -3.01
CA THR A 59 -4.91 -6.83 -4.34
C THR A 59 -3.75 -7.47 -5.07
N ALA A 60 -2.60 -7.63 -4.42
CA ALA A 60 -1.42 -8.25 -5.05
C ALA A 60 -1.67 -9.73 -5.39
N ARG A 61 -2.41 -10.45 -4.53
CA ARG A 61 -2.78 -11.84 -4.82
C ARG A 61 -3.75 -11.96 -5.99
N ALA A 62 -4.72 -11.08 -6.11
CA ALA A 62 -5.62 -11.01 -7.28
C ALA A 62 -4.86 -10.72 -8.58
N LEU A 63 -3.68 -10.11 -8.50
CA LEU A 63 -2.77 -9.88 -9.61
C LEU A 63 -1.72 -11.01 -9.81
N GLY A 64 -1.88 -12.14 -9.12
CA GLY A 64 -1.05 -13.34 -9.33
C GLY A 64 0.16 -13.49 -8.39
N VAL A 65 0.33 -12.62 -7.38
CA VAL A 65 1.40 -12.76 -6.40
C VAL A 65 0.94 -13.67 -5.25
N GLU A 66 1.40 -14.90 -5.20
CA GLU A 66 0.94 -15.89 -4.19
C GLU A 66 1.20 -15.44 -2.75
N LYS A 67 2.40 -14.93 -2.46
CA LYS A 67 2.82 -14.50 -1.13
C LYS A 67 3.47 -13.12 -1.18
N PRO A 68 2.66 -12.03 -1.19
CA PRO A 68 3.16 -10.66 -1.33
C PRO A 68 4.16 -10.28 -0.25
N LYS A 69 5.21 -9.59 -0.66
CA LYS A 69 6.26 -8.99 0.17
C LYS A 69 5.87 -7.56 0.49
N VAL A 70 5.52 -7.30 1.74
CA VAL A 70 5.01 -6.01 2.22
C VAL A 70 6.09 -5.27 2.99
N ALA A 71 6.54 -4.14 2.47
CA ALA A 71 7.46 -3.24 3.15
C ALA A 71 6.70 -2.17 3.94
N MET A 72 6.99 -2.09 5.25
CA MET A 72 6.48 -1.04 6.13
C MET A 72 7.41 0.17 6.06
N ILE A 73 6.99 1.21 5.34
CA ILE A 73 7.84 2.36 5.03
C ILE A 73 8.05 3.26 6.25
N ALA A 74 9.31 3.59 6.49
CA ALA A 74 9.78 4.44 7.55
C ALA A 74 11.03 5.22 7.07
N PRO A 75 11.53 6.23 7.80
CA PRO A 75 12.71 6.99 7.37
C PRO A 75 14.04 6.24 7.55
N THR A 76 14.04 5.08 8.21
CA THR A 76 15.23 4.29 8.55
C THR A 76 14.86 2.84 8.85
N GLU A 77 15.84 1.95 8.83
CA GLU A 77 15.74 0.54 9.19
C GLU A 77 15.84 0.30 10.72
N GLN A 78 16.18 1.33 11.48
CA GLN A 78 16.30 1.24 12.94
C GLN A 78 14.94 1.49 13.62
N VAL A 79 14.68 0.72 14.68
CA VAL A 79 13.51 0.97 15.54
C VAL A 79 13.83 2.11 16.50
N LEU A 80 13.29 3.29 16.22
CA LEU A 80 13.50 4.50 17.01
C LEU A 80 12.24 4.81 17.82
N PRO A 81 12.27 4.72 19.18
CA PRO A 81 11.08 4.90 20.03
C PRO A 81 10.36 6.26 19.86
N LYS A 82 11.08 7.28 19.40
CA LYS A 82 10.53 8.63 19.16
C LYS A 82 9.95 8.80 17.74
N VAL A 83 10.13 7.83 16.86
CA VAL A 83 9.64 7.85 15.48
C VAL A 83 8.58 6.78 15.32
N GLN A 84 7.32 7.16 15.47
CA GLN A 84 6.17 6.23 15.55
C GLN A 84 6.10 5.26 14.36
N SER A 85 6.46 5.72 13.15
CA SER A 85 6.46 4.84 11.97
C SER A 85 7.39 3.64 12.10
N THR A 86 8.54 3.80 12.77
CA THR A 86 9.49 2.68 12.98
C THR A 86 8.99 1.70 14.05
N VAL A 87 8.31 2.20 15.06
CA VAL A 87 7.70 1.38 16.12
C VAL A 87 6.56 0.55 15.57
N ASP A 88 5.64 1.18 14.86
CA ASP A 88 4.51 0.50 14.23
C ASP A 88 4.98 -0.57 13.22
N ALA A 89 5.98 -0.23 12.41
CA ALA A 89 6.56 -1.16 11.45
C ALA A 89 7.15 -2.41 12.14
N ALA A 90 7.90 -2.23 13.20
CA ALA A 90 8.47 -3.35 13.97
C ALA A 90 7.38 -4.24 14.60
N ILE A 91 6.32 -3.63 15.15
CA ILE A 91 5.17 -4.36 15.71
C ILE A 91 4.50 -5.18 14.61
N LEU A 92 4.19 -4.58 13.46
CA LEU A 92 3.48 -5.23 12.37
C LEU A 92 4.31 -6.32 11.69
N SER A 93 5.63 -6.13 11.55
CA SER A 93 6.55 -7.17 11.08
C SER A 93 6.53 -8.38 12.03
N LYS A 94 6.60 -8.14 13.34
CA LYS A 94 6.53 -9.22 14.33
C LYS A 94 5.16 -9.91 14.35
N MET A 95 4.07 -9.18 14.14
CA MET A 95 2.73 -9.76 13.98
C MET A 95 2.65 -10.65 12.73
N GLY A 96 3.25 -10.23 11.62
CA GLY A 96 3.36 -11.02 10.39
C GLY A 96 4.14 -12.31 10.61
N GLU A 97 5.32 -12.23 11.21
CA GLU A 97 6.18 -13.37 11.55
C GLU A 97 5.45 -14.41 12.42
N ARG A 98 4.60 -13.95 13.36
CA ARG A 98 3.80 -14.79 14.25
C ARG A 98 2.48 -15.29 13.64
N GLY A 99 2.21 -15.00 12.38
CA GLY A 99 1.00 -15.43 11.69
C GLY A 99 -0.29 -14.68 12.09
N GLN A 100 -0.18 -13.58 12.86
CA GLN A 100 -1.33 -12.76 13.23
C GLN A 100 -1.90 -11.97 12.05
N ILE A 101 -1.07 -11.73 11.01
CA ILE A 101 -1.46 -11.13 9.73
C ILE A 101 -1.04 -12.13 8.64
N PRO A 102 -1.93 -13.07 8.24
CA PRO A 102 -1.58 -14.14 7.32
C PRO A 102 -1.60 -13.67 5.85
N GLY A 103 -0.98 -14.49 4.98
CA GLY A 103 -1.09 -14.38 3.52
C GLY A 103 -0.02 -13.52 2.86
N CYS A 104 0.89 -12.90 3.62
CA CYS A 104 1.99 -12.09 3.12
C CYS A 104 3.25 -12.26 3.99
N ILE A 105 4.36 -11.68 3.53
CA ILE A 105 5.58 -11.48 4.32
C ILE A 105 5.66 -9.98 4.63
N ILE A 106 5.77 -9.63 5.90
CA ILE A 106 5.82 -8.23 6.34
C ILE A 106 7.19 -7.94 6.91
N GLU A 107 7.82 -6.87 6.45
CA GLU A 107 9.13 -6.43 6.93
C GLU A 107 9.16 -4.92 7.14
N GLY A 108 9.88 -4.49 8.15
CA GLY A 108 10.12 -3.09 8.47
C GLY A 108 10.48 -2.89 9.95
N PRO A 109 10.94 -1.67 10.30
CA PRO A 109 10.94 -0.45 9.47
C PRO A 109 11.92 -0.55 8.29
N MET A 110 11.57 0.10 7.18
CA MET A 110 12.38 0.07 5.96
C MET A 110 12.26 1.41 5.21
N ALA A 111 13.38 2.01 4.88
CA ALA A 111 13.40 3.18 4.01
C ALA A 111 13.00 2.78 2.57
N LEU A 112 12.47 3.73 1.82
CA LEU A 112 11.93 3.44 0.48
C LEU A 112 12.98 2.85 -0.46
N ASP A 113 14.20 3.39 -0.46
CA ASP A 113 15.29 2.88 -1.26
C ASP A 113 15.61 1.42 -0.94
N VAL A 114 15.66 1.06 0.34
CA VAL A 114 15.88 -0.34 0.76
C VAL A 114 14.73 -1.26 0.35
N ALA A 115 13.51 -0.76 0.33
CA ALA A 115 12.34 -1.56 -0.05
C ALA A 115 12.35 -1.95 -1.55
N ILE A 116 12.85 -1.07 -2.44
CA ILE A 116 12.69 -1.21 -3.88
C ILE A 116 14.01 -1.31 -4.66
N ASP A 117 15.14 -1.06 -4.02
CA ASP A 117 16.46 -1.11 -4.66
C ASP A 117 17.34 -2.14 -3.96
N LYS A 118 17.74 -3.16 -4.73
CA LYS A 118 18.54 -4.27 -4.23
C LYS A 118 19.95 -3.84 -3.85
N GLU A 119 20.55 -2.91 -4.60
CA GLU A 119 21.86 -2.36 -4.29
C GLU A 119 21.85 -1.59 -2.97
N ALA A 120 20.83 -0.75 -2.77
CA ALA A 120 20.65 -0.03 -1.50
C ALA A 120 20.46 -0.98 -0.31
N ALA A 121 19.70 -2.07 -0.49
CA ALA A 121 19.51 -3.10 0.53
C ALA A 121 20.83 -3.82 0.88
N GLU A 122 21.66 -4.15 -0.12
CA GLU A 122 22.97 -4.76 0.06
C GLU A 122 23.96 -3.83 0.76
N ILE A 123 24.06 -2.58 0.36
CA ILE A 123 24.92 -1.55 0.98
C ILE A 123 24.55 -1.38 2.46
N LYS A 124 23.27 -1.31 2.78
CA LYS A 124 22.77 -1.18 4.16
C LYS A 124 22.73 -2.51 4.91
N LYS A 125 23.16 -3.61 4.29
CA LYS A 125 23.26 -4.97 4.85
C LYS A 125 21.93 -5.46 5.44
N MET A 126 20.82 -5.08 4.83
CA MET A 126 19.49 -5.53 5.24
C MET A 126 19.26 -6.97 4.77
N GLN A 127 19.24 -7.91 5.72
CA GLN A 127 18.98 -9.33 5.44
C GLN A 127 17.46 -9.60 5.50
N SER A 128 16.78 -9.43 4.39
CA SER A 128 15.36 -9.67 4.28
C SER A 128 14.99 -10.06 2.86
N VAL A 129 14.02 -10.96 2.73
CA VAL A 129 13.47 -11.34 1.41
C VAL A 129 12.57 -10.25 0.81
N VAL A 130 12.22 -9.24 1.58
CA VAL A 130 11.43 -8.08 1.15
C VAL A 130 12.33 -6.97 0.62
N ALA A 131 13.52 -6.81 1.21
CA ALA A 131 14.45 -5.75 0.85
C ALA A 131 14.89 -5.84 -0.61
N GLY A 132 14.75 -4.73 -1.35
CA GLY A 132 15.03 -4.62 -2.78
C GLY A 132 14.02 -5.35 -3.69
N ASP A 133 12.96 -5.95 -3.11
CA ASP A 133 12.01 -6.79 -3.86
C ASP A 133 10.58 -6.73 -3.31
N ALA A 134 10.16 -5.59 -2.77
CA ALA A 134 8.82 -5.40 -2.23
C ALA A 134 7.74 -5.48 -3.32
N ASP A 135 6.65 -6.20 -3.08
CA ASP A 135 5.43 -6.18 -3.90
C ASP A 135 4.47 -5.09 -3.44
N CYS A 136 4.52 -4.78 -2.14
CA CYS A 136 3.61 -3.83 -1.51
C CYS A 136 4.36 -2.84 -0.61
N LEU A 137 3.90 -1.57 -0.61
CA LEU A 137 4.39 -0.54 0.30
C LEU A 137 3.25 -0.01 1.17
N ILE A 138 3.47 0.04 2.48
CA ILE A 138 2.56 0.69 3.44
C ILE A 138 3.22 1.97 3.94
N PHE A 139 2.60 3.11 3.65
CA PHE A 139 3.09 4.41 4.07
C PHE A 139 2.66 4.76 5.50
N PRO A 140 3.52 5.47 6.25
CA PRO A 140 3.24 5.83 7.65
C PRO A 140 2.12 6.86 7.80
N ASN A 141 1.93 7.71 6.79
CA ASN A 141 0.92 8.77 6.75
C ASN A 141 0.55 9.10 5.31
N LEU A 142 -0.55 9.85 5.17
CA LEU A 142 -1.09 10.26 3.87
C LEU A 142 -0.11 11.11 3.06
N GLU A 143 0.60 12.01 3.72
CA GLU A 143 1.52 12.95 3.06
C GLU A 143 2.60 12.20 2.31
N SER A 144 3.27 11.24 2.96
CA SER A 144 4.33 10.44 2.35
C SER A 144 3.79 9.59 1.19
N GLY A 145 2.64 8.94 1.38
CA GLY A 145 1.99 8.15 0.34
C GLY A 145 1.54 9.00 -0.85
N ASN A 146 0.93 10.15 -0.60
CA ASN A 146 0.46 11.05 -1.65
C ASN A 146 1.61 11.67 -2.45
N VAL A 147 2.70 12.09 -1.77
CA VAL A 147 3.90 12.59 -2.43
C VAL A 147 4.51 11.51 -3.32
N PHE A 148 4.70 10.28 -2.81
CA PHE A 148 5.18 9.15 -3.60
C PHE A 148 4.33 8.91 -4.85
N TYR A 149 3.00 8.81 -4.68
CA TYR A 149 2.05 8.64 -5.76
C TYR A 149 2.18 9.74 -6.82
N LYS A 150 2.19 11.01 -6.40
CA LYS A 150 2.28 12.17 -7.32
C LYS A 150 3.63 12.24 -8.03
N THR A 151 4.72 11.96 -7.34
CA THR A 151 6.07 11.94 -7.91
C THR A 151 6.15 10.89 -9.00
N ASN A 152 5.76 9.65 -8.71
CA ASN A 152 5.79 8.58 -9.71
C ASN A 152 4.87 8.88 -10.91
N THR A 153 3.68 9.43 -10.67
CA THR A 153 2.75 9.76 -11.76
C THR A 153 3.26 10.90 -12.65
N LYS A 154 3.79 11.96 -12.06
CA LYS A 154 4.10 13.22 -12.79
C LYS A 154 5.54 13.31 -13.24
N LEU A 155 6.48 12.79 -12.48
CA LEU A 155 7.91 12.80 -12.82
C LEU A 155 8.36 11.43 -13.36
N GLY A 156 7.89 10.34 -12.79
CA GLY A 156 8.22 8.98 -13.20
C GLY A 156 7.36 8.43 -14.34
N HIS A 157 6.33 9.14 -14.78
CA HIS A 157 5.39 8.72 -15.85
C HIS A 157 4.82 7.30 -15.66
N SER A 158 4.67 6.86 -14.41
CA SER A 158 4.14 5.55 -14.08
C SER A 158 2.69 5.40 -14.51
N LYS A 159 2.35 4.23 -15.05
CA LYS A 159 0.96 3.83 -15.25
C LYS A 159 0.38 3.34 -13.93
N GLN A 160 -0.92 3.48 -13.76
CA GLN A 160 -1.55 3.13 -12.49
C GLN A 160 -3.02 2.82 -12.62
N GLY A 161 -3.53 2.05 -11.66
CA GLY A 161 -4.94 1.85 -11.39
C GLY A 161 -5.18 1.90 -9.88
N ALA A 162 -6.30 2.48 -9.44
CA ALA A 162 -6.56 2.68 -8.03
C ALA A 162 -8.02 2.42 -7.65
N VAL A 163 -8.21 1.87 -6.44
CA VAL A 163 -9.54 1.56 -5.90
C VAL A 163 -9.64 1.96 -4.43
N LEU A 164 -10.85 2.29 -4.02
CA LEU A 164 -11.24 2.34 -2.61
C LEU A 164 -11.65 0.94 -2.19
N VAL A 165 -11.07 0.48 -1.09
CA VAL A 165 -11.29 -0.85 -0.50
C VAL A 165 -11.78 -0.71 0.95
N GLY A 166 -12.36 -1.78 1.50
CA GLY A 166 -12.98 -1.72 2.82
C GLY A 166 -14.45 -1.29 2.79
N ALA A 167 -15.01 -1.03 1.62
CA ALA A 167 -16.43 -0.92 1.38
C ALA A 167 -17.03 -2.30 1.03
N LYS A 168 -18.37 -2.40 0.95
CA LYS A 168 -19.08 -3.63 0.57
C LYS A 168 -18.69 -4.15 -0.83
N VAL A 169 -18.23 -3.25 -1.68
CA VAL A 169 -17.72 -3.52 -3.03
C VAL A 169 -16.53 -2.61 -3.31
N PRO A 170 -15.54 -3.04 -4.12
CA PRO A 170 -14.48 -2.16 -4.60
C PRO A 170 -15.08 -0.94 -5.32
N SER A 171 -14.57 0.23 -5.03
CA SER A 171 -15.13 1.46 -5.59
C SER A 171 -14.06 2.28 -6.30
N VAL A 172 -14.33 2.73 -7.52
CA VAL A 172 -13.42 3.59 -8.27
C VAL A 172 -13.70 5.05 -7.96
N LEU A 173 -12.69 5.77 -7.47
CA LEU A 173 -12.75 7.22 -7.25
C LEU A 173 -11.51 7.86 -7.88
N SER A 174 -11.63 8.21 -9.14
CA SER A 174 -10.53 8.84 -9.89
C SER A 174 -10.39 10.32 -9.56
N SER A 175 -9.15 10.81 -9.59
CA SER A 175 -8.87 12.24 -9.54
C SER A 175 -9.30 12.93 -10.85
N ARG A 176 -9.67 14.20 -10.77
CA ARG A 176 -9.98 15.02 -11.96
C ARG A 176 -8.80 15.10 -12.93
N GLY A 177 -7.57 15.04 -12.42
CA GLY A 177 -6.34 15.10 -13.20
C GLY A 177 -5.81 13.75 -13.70
N ASP A 178 -6.56 12.63 -13.50
CA ASP A 178 -6.15 11.32 -13.97
C ASP A 178 -6.41 11.16 -15.47
N SER A 179 -5.49 10.46 -16.15
CA SER A 179 -5.63 10.12 -17.56
C SER A 179 -6.79 9.15 -17.81
N VAL A 180 -7.22 9.02 -19.06
CA VAL A 180 -8.19 8.01 -19.47
C VAL A 180 -7.68 6.61 -19.16
N GLU A 181 -6.40 6.34 -19.42
CA GLU A 181 -5.75 5.05 -19.12
C GLU A 181 -5.82 4.73 -17.61
N THR A 182 -5.49 5.67 -16.73
CA THR A 182 -5.60 5.48 -15.27
C THR A 182 -7.03 5.14 -14.85
N LYS A 183 -8.02 5.79 -15.43
CA LYS A 183 -9.44 5.52 -15.13
C LYS A 183 -9.84 4.11 -15.59
N LEU A 184 -9.42 3.70 -16.78
CA LEU A 184 -9.68 2.36 -17.31
C LEU A 184 -9.02 1.28 -16.47
N ASN A 185 -7.74 1.46 -16.12
CA ASN A 185 -7.01 0.55 -15.24
C ASN A 185 -7.67 0.43 -13.85
N SER A 186 -8.21 1.54 -13.32
CA SER A 186 -8.93 1.52 -12.04
C SER A 186 -10.24 0.73 -12.11
N ILE A 187 -10.96 0.82 -13.22
CA ILE A 187 -12.18 0.04 -13.46
C ILE A 187 -11.83 -1.45 -13.59
N ALA A 188 -10.79 -1.78 -14.37
CA ALA A 188 -10.32 -3.15 -14.52
C ALA A 188 -9.87 -3.75 -13.16
N LEU A 189 -9.13 -2.99 -12.36
CA LEU A 189 -8.71 -3.40 -11.01
C LEU A 189 -9.92 -3.64 -10.10
N ALA A 190 -10.93 -2.77 -10.13
CA ALA A 190 -12.15 -2.96 -9.35
C ALA A 190 -12.91 -4.22 -9.78
N ALA A 191 -12.96 -4.54 -11.08
CA ALA A 191 -13.58 -5.76 -11.60
C ALA A 191 -12.85 -7.00 -11.08
N ILE A 192 -11.51 -7.05 -11.18
CA ILE A 192 -10.68 -8.16 -10.66
C ILE A 192 -10.91 -8.39 -9.16
N LEU A 193 -11.07 -7.32 -8.39
CA LEU A 193 -11.27 -7.42 -6.93
C LEU A 193 -12.73 -7.73 -6.52
N SER A 194 -13.65 -7.80 -7.48
CA SER A 194 -15.06 -8.12 -7.25
C SER A 194 -15.38 -9.61 -7.42
N GLU A 195 -14.43 -10.39 -7.98
CA GLU A 195 -14.50 -11.85 -8.12
C GLU A 195 -14.11 -12.55 -6.80
#